data_76c15d836e80642cfe6120846e4925ac
#
_entry.id   76c15d836e80642cfe6120846e4925ac
#
_cell.length_a   1.000
_cell.length_b   1.000
_cell.length_c   1.000
_cell.angle_alpha   90.00
_cell.angle_beta   90.00
_cell.angle_gamma   90.00
#
_symmetry.space_group_name_H-M   'P 1'
#
loop_
_entity.id
_entity.type
_entity.pdbx_description
1 polymer ?
#
loop_
_entity_poly.entity_id
_entity_poly.type
_entity_poly.pdbx_seq_one_letter_code
_entity_poly.pdbx_strand_id
1 'polypeptide(L)'
;MENQFSPSLVAWAEKVIEKCTPNAEKFNLEYYPLQSKAKLNPEILFIGLNPGGGYGYDCQINNPDWEFDKLNSKLTAQRLLKGNPSFDKEFFAGKWKYGNGLRKIAFLKNAIDKYDFVFTNYIYYSSTSFSEINKNELTNAIQENISQTLDLINLINPKHIIVLGTGTGIDKISKSNKVLIQGFKKRLLVQGELNGKIVYGIPHPSYNNFPAENDAISETLRRIMDGDVVEPFTLHDSEEIKSKLLEPTSKFNSESFLRNFENYNPEQTEKWIDIVFKGLNNDEILIRINPKKKEFG
;
A
#
# COMPACT_ATOMS: atom_id res chain seq x y z
N MET A 1 -15.59 28.64 -14.93
CA MET A 1 -14.66 27.54 -14.65
C MET A 1 -15.39 26.25 -14.98
N GLU A 2 -14.95 25.50 -15.99
CA GLU A 2 -15.54 24.21 -16.32
C GLU A 2 -15.38 23.26 -15.13
N ASN A 3 -16.47 22.57 -14.76
CA ASN A 3 -16.45 21.56 -13.73
C ASN A 3 -15.52 20.41 -14.18
N GLN A 4 -14.35 20.31 -13.58
CA GLN A 4 -13.33 19.30 -13.90
C GLN A 4 -13.77 17.87 -13.57
N PHE A 5 -14.83 17.70 -12.77
CA PHE A 5 -15.35 16.43 -12.30
C PHE A 5 -16.82 16.27 -12.63
N SER A 6 -17.28 15.03 -12.75
CA SER A 6 -18.70 14.75 -13.00
C SER A 6 -19.59 15.23 -11.83
N PRO A 7 -20.86 15.62 -12.11
CA PRO A 7 -21.79 16.04 -11.06
C PRO A 7 -21.97 14.99 -9.96
N SER A 8 -21.97 13.70 -10.31
CA SER A 8 -22.09 12.61 -9.34
C SER A 8 -20.89 12.49 -8.40
N LEU A 9 -19.66 12.71 -8.89
CA LEU A 9 -18.48 12.77 -8.04
C LEU A 9 -18.50 13.99 -7.13
N VAL A 10 -18.95 15.13 -7.62
CA VAL A 10 -19.10 16.36 -6.81
C VAL A 10 -20.10 16.12 -5.68
N ALA A 11 -21.29 15.56 -5.99
CA ALA A 11 -22.29 15.24 -4.97
C ALA A 11 -21.79 14.22 -3.94
N TRP A 12 -21.04 13.21 -4.37
CA TRP A 12 -20.37 12.29 -3.45
C TRP A 12 -19.39 13.02 -2.51
N ALA A 13 -18.55 13.89 -3.05
CA ALA A 13 -17.57 14.64 -2.27
C ALA A 13 -18.24 15.60 -1.27
N GLU A 14 -19.33 16.26 -1.65
CA GLU A 14 -20.13 17.11 -0.75
C GLU A 14 -20.69 16.30 0.43
N LYS A 15 -21.26 15.12 0.15
CA LYS A 15 -21.75 14.20 1.19
C LYS A 15 -20.64 13.74 2.13
N VAL A 16 -19.44 13.43 1.59
CA VAL A 16 -18.27 13.06 2.40
C VAL A 16 -17.88 14.19 3.33
N ILE A 17 -17.79 15.42 2.81
CA ILE A 17 -17.43 16.61 3.61
C ILE A 17 -18.45 16.84 4.72
N GLU A 18 -19.74 16.80 4.39
CA GLU A 18 -20.83 16.96 5.35
C GLU A 18 -20.73 15.97 6.53
N LYS A 19 -20.40 14.70 6.24
CA LYS A 19 -20.35 13.64 7.23
C LYS A 19 -19.03 13.58 8.00
N CYS A 20 -17.93 13.90 7.35
CA CYS A 20 -16.60 13.80 8.00
C CYS A 20 -16.24 15.00 8.83
N THR A 21 -16.59 16.23 8.39
CA THR A 21 -16.18 17.46 9.06
C THR A 21 -16.58 17.52 10.55
N PRO A 22 -17.83 17.23 10.96
CA PRO A 22 -18.21 17.32 12.37
C PRO A 22 -17.40 16.38 13.28
N ASN A 23 -17.07 15.19 12.80
CA ASN A 23 -16.26 14.24 13.55
C ASN A 23 -14.78 14.65 13.57
N ALA A 24 -14.28 15.19 12.45
CA ALA A 24 -12.93 15.72 12.35
C ALA A 24 -12.71 16.88 13.34
N GLU A 25 -13.65 17.81 13.43
CA GLU A 25 -13.64 18.90 14.40
C GLU A 25 -13.71 18.40 15.84
N LYS A 26 -14.69 17.52 16.14
CA LYS A 26 -14.91 17.02 17.50
C LYS A 26 -13.73 16.25 18.06
N PHE A 27 -13.07 15.44 17.25
CA PHE A 27 -12.00 14.54 17.68
C PHE A 27 -10.61 15.00 17.27
N ASN A 28 -10.50 16.15 16.61
CA ASN A 28 -9.28 16.70 16.02
C ASN A 28 -8.55 15.68 15.13
N LEU A 29 -9.28 15.05 14.18
CA LEU A 29 -8.77 14.03 13.28
C LEU A 29 -8.77 14.56 11.84
N GLU A 30 -7.62 14.59 11.21
CA GLU A 30 -7.54 14.78 9.76
C GLU A 30 -8.31 13.69 9.04
N TYR A 31 -8.89 13.99 7.87
CA TYR A 31 -9.52 12.98 7.03
C TYR A 31 -9.09 13.09 5.57
N TYR A 32 -8.84 11.94 4.98
CA TYR A 32 -8.30 11.80 3.62
C TYR A 32 -9.07 10.71 2.85
N PRO A 33 -10.24 11.03 2.28
CA PRO A 33 -11.02 10.08 1.48
C PRO A 33 -10.26 9.63 0.24
N LEU A 34 -9.56 10.57 -0.40
CA LEU A 34 -8.72 10.34 -1.56
C LEU A 34 -7.28 10.76 -1.29
N GLN A 35 -6.35 9.88 -1.64
CA GLN A 35 -4.93 10.22 -1.70
C GLN A 35 -4.57 10.79 -3.07
N SER A 36 -5.03 10.18 -4.15
CA SER A 36 -4.83 10.69 -5.51
C SER A 36 -6.06 11.44 -6.02
N LYS A 37 -5.91 12.14 -7.14
CA LYS A 37 -7.05 12.77 -7.84
C LYS A 37 -8.09 11.72 -8.25
N ALA A 38 -9.37 12.07 -8.11
CA ALA A 38 -10.48 11.25 -8.59
C ALA A 38 -10.47 11.15 -10.12
N LYS A 39 -10.79 9.95 -10.63
CA LYS A 39 -10.84 9.64 -12.04
C LYS A 39 -11.94 8.59 -12.28
N LEU A 40 -12.68 8.71 -13.38
CA LEU A 40 -13.64 7.69 -13.80
C LEU A 40 -12.92 6.57 -14.57
N ASN A 41 -13.41 5.36 -14.40
CA ASN A 41 -12.92 4.14 -15.06
C ASN A 41 -11.39 3.95 -14.97
N PRO A 42 -10.77 4.13 -13.79
CA PRO A 42 -9.34 3.90 -13.67
C PRO A 42 -9.01 2.41 -13.90
N GLU A 43 -7.83 2.14 -14.40
CA GLU A 43 -7.33 0.75 -14.49
C GLU A 43 -7.29 0.10 -13.11
N ILE A 44 -6.77 0.82 -12.09
CA ILE A 44 -6.64 0.30 -10.73
C ILE A 44 -7.22 1.28 -9.72
N LEU A 45 -8.00 0.73 -8.78
CA LEU A 45 -8.32 1.40 -7.52
C LEU A 45 -7.48 0.76 -6.40
N PHE A 46 -6.61 1.53 -5.80
CA PHE A 46 -5.94 1.15 -4.54
C PHE A 46 -6.78 1.54 -3.35
N ILE A 47 -6.94 0.60 -2.40
CA ILE A 47 -7.65 0.86 -1.14
C ILE A 47 -6.71 0.60 0.03
N GLY A 48 -6.37 1.66 0.77
CA GLY A 48 -5.76 1.57 2.10
C GLY A 48 -6.83 1.34 3.17
N LEU A 49 -6.46 0.81 4.33
CA LEU A 49 -7.42 0.66 5.43
C LEU A 49 -7.81 2.04 5.99
N ASN A 50 -6.83 2.83 6.37
CA ASN A 50 -6.97 4.22 6.80
C ASN A 50 -5.68 5.00 6.50
N PRO A 51 -5.74 6.34 6.43
CA PRO A 51 -4.55 7.16 6.30
C PRO A 51 -3.64 7.00 7.53
N GLY A 52 -2.35 6.82 7.29
CA GLY A 52 -1.35 6.73 8.35
C GLY A 52 -0.84 8.11 8.79
N GLY A 53 -0.58 8.28 10.08
CA GLY A 53 -0.10 9.54 10.63
C GLY A 53 -1.23 10.57 10.78
N GLY A 54 -0.85 11.83 10.94
CA GLY A 54 -1.79 12.94 11.08
C GLY A 54 -1.39 13.85 12.23
N TYR A 55 -1.57 15.13 12.00
CA TYR A 55 -1.26 16.17 12.99
C TYR A 55 -2.51 16.77 13.65
N GLY A 56 -3.69 16.27 13.27
CA GLY A 56 -4.98 16.77 13.70
C GLY A 56 -5.65 17.68 12.67
N TYR A 57 -6.96 17.81 12.79
CA TYR A 57 -7.79 18.59 11.86
C TYR A 57 -7.41 20.06 11.83
N ASP A 58 -7.02 20.62 12.98
CA ASP A 58 -6.54 22.01 13.06
C ASP A 58 -5.33 22.24 12.14
N CYS A 59 -4.41 21.27 12.06
CA CYS A 59 -3.27 21.36 11.15
C CYS A 59 -3.71 21.22 9.69
N GLN A 60 -4.70 20.37 9.40
CA GLN A 60 -5.24 20.23 8.06
C GLN A 60 -5.91 21.52 7.57
N ILE A 61 -6.74 22.17 8.40
CA ILE A 61 -7.41 23.44 8.07
C ILE A 61 -6.39 24.56 7.81
N ASN A 62 -5.33 24.61 8.61
CA ASN A 62 -4.32 25.66 8.50
C ASN A 62 -3.27 25.40 7.41
N ASN A 63 -3.29 24.23 6.79
CA ASN A 63 -2.39 23.92 5.68
C ASN A 63 -2.88 24.61 4.39
N PRO A 64 -2.13 25.58 3.84
CA PRO A 64 -2.57 26.34 2.67
C PRO A 64 -2.75 25.49 1.41
N ASP A 65 -2.08 24.35 1.31
CA ASP A 65 -2.18 23.45 0.17
C ASP A 65 -3.59 22.80 0.07
N TRP A 66 -4.38 22.79 1.15
CA TRP A 66 -5.73 22.23 1.16
C TRP A 66 -6.81 23.20 0.66
N GLU A 67 -6.48 24.47 0.51
CA GLU A 67 -7.43 25.47 -0.04
C GLU A 67 -8.81 25.43 0.68
N PHE A 68 -8.82 25.34 2.01
CA PHE A 68 -10.05 25.41 2.79
C PHE A 68 -10.79 26.73 2.54
N ASP A 69 -12.11 26.68 2.50
CA ASP A 69 -12.92 27.89 2.60
C ASP A 69 -12.71 28.51 3.98
N LYS A 70 -11.98 29.63 4.01
CA LYS A 70 -11.60 30.32 5.24
C LYS A 70 -12.79 30.81 6.06
N LEU A 71 -13.94 31.05 5.40
CA LEU A 71 -15.14 31.54 6.10
C LEU A 71 -15.85 30.43 6.88
N ASN A 72 -15.82 29.21 6.35
CA ASN A 72 -16.58 28.10 6.91
C ASN A 72 -15.69 26.98 7.47
N SER A 73 -14.38 27.09 7.36
CA SER A 73 -13.39 26.03 7.72
C SER A 73 -13.71 24.68 7.08
N LYS A 74 -14.34 24.71 5.89
CA LYS A 74 -14.78 23.50 5.18
C LYS A 74 -13.98 23.28 3.92
N LEU A 75 -13.69 22.01 3.66
CA LEU A 75 -13.14 21.60 2.39
C LEU A 75 -14.19 21.74 1.29
N THR A 76 -13.77 22.15 0.10
CA THR A 76 -14.68 22.14 -1.06
C THR A 76 -14.67 20.78 -1.75
N ALA A 77 -15.80 20.40 -2.38
CA ALA A 77 -15.86 19.15 -3.14
C ALA A 77 -14.78 19.08 -4.24
N GLN A 78 -14.56 20.18 -4.94
CA GLN A 78 -13.51 20.29 -5.97
C GLN A 78 -12.12 20.03 -5.39
N ARG A 79 -11.83 20.53 -4.18
CA ARG A 79 -10.54 20.32 -3.53
C ARG A 79 -10.39 18.87 -3.06
N LEU A 80 -11.43 18.29 -2.46
CA LEU A 80 -11.42 16.89 -2.03
C LEU A 80 -11.16 15.96 -3.22
N LEU A 81 -11.78 16.19 -4.35
CA LEU A 81 -11.63 15.39 -5.56
C LEU A 81 -10.24 15.49 -6.22
N LYS A 82 -9.48 16.54 -5.93
CA LYS A 82 -8.07 16.63 -6.33
C LYS A 82 -7.15 15.71 -5.51
N GLY A 83 -7.62 15.17 -4.38
CA GLY A 83 -6.86 14.29 -3.50
C GLY A 83 -5.95 15.03 -2.52
N ASN A 84 -5.07 14.31 -1.86
CA ASN A 84 -4.10 14.87 -0.91
C ASN A 84 -3.08 15.76 -1.64
N PRO A 85 -2.90 17.04 -1.25
CA PRO A 85 -1.97 17.97 -1.91
C PRO A 85 -0.51 17.47 -1.96
N SER A 86 -0.10 16.72 -0.94
CA SER A 86 1.26 16.18 -0.88
C SER A 86 1.44 14.94 -1.77
N PHE A 87 0.35 14.33 -2.27
CA PHE A 87 0.43 13.08 -3.00
C PHE A 87 1.32 13.19 -4.24
N ASP A 88 1.02 14.11 -5.13
CA ASP A 88 1.79 14.25 -6.38
C ASP A 88 3.25 14.63 -6.11
N LYS A 89 3.50 15.51 -5.14
CA LYS A 89 4.84 15.99 -4.80
C LYS A 89 5.71 14.90 -4.15
N GLU A 90 5.14 14.05 -3.33
CA GLU A 90 5.90 13.12 -2.47
C GLU A 90 5.83 11.68 -2.93
N PHE A 91 4.66 11.21 -3.39
CA PHE A 91 4.49 9.86 -3.91
C PHE A 91 5.35 9.64 -5.16
N PHE A 92 5.28 10.54 -6.15
CA PHE A 92 6.07 10.42 -7.37
C PHE A 92 7.55 10.76 -7.15
N ALA A 93 7.88 11.61 -6.18
CA ALA A 93 9.26 11.86 -5.78
C ALA A 93 9.89 10.70 -4.97
N GLY A 94 9.15 9.63 -4.72
CA GLY A 94 9.65 8.45 -3.99
C GLY A 94 9.85 8.67 -2.49
N LYS A 95 9.27 9.72 -1.90
CA LYS A 95 9.38 9.99 -0.47
C LYS A 95 8.52 9.04 0.36
N TRP A 96 7.43 8.53 -0.20
CA TRP A 96 6.52 7.62 0.49
C TRP A 96 6.91 6.16 0.28
N LYS A 97 7.21 5.47 1.39
CA LYS A 97 7.63 4.06 1.37
C LYS A 97 6.66 3.15 0.63
N TYR A 98 5.35 3.35 0.82
CA TYR A 98 4.36 2.51 0.16
C TYR A 98 4.30 2.75 -1.36
N GLY A 99 4.52 3.97 -1.84
CA GLY A 99 4.64 4.26 -3.26
C GLY A 99 5.82 3.53 -3.91
N ASN A 100 6.94 3.51 -3.21
CA ASN A 100 8.13 2.77 -3.66
C ASN A 100 7.88 1.26 -3.66
N GLY A 101 7.17 0.75 -2.64
CA GLY A 101 6.78 -0.66 -2.57
C GLY A 101 5.85 -1.09 -3.70
N LEU A 102 4.84 -0.28 -4.03
CA LEU A 102 3.93 -0.55 -5.16
C LEU A 102 4.68 -0.63 -6.48
N ARG A 103 5.65 0.26 -6.71
CA ARG A 103 6.46 0.27 -7.96
C ARG A 103 7.41 -0.92 -8.10
N LYS A 104 7.68 -1.66 -7.03
CA LYS A 104 8.45 -2.91 -7.10
C LYS A 104 7.65 -4.06 -7.73
N ILE A 105 6.32 -3.96 -7.79
CA ILE A 105 5.44 -4.90 -8.47
C ILE A 105 5.22 -4.38 -9.90
N ALA A 106 5.86 -5.00 -10.89
CA ALA A 106 5.94 -4.47 -12.25
C ALA A 106 4.57 -4.22 -12.89
N PHE A 107 3.58 -5.06 -12.62
CA PHE A 107 2.20 -4.85 -13.10
C PHE A 107 1.61 -3.54 -12.56
N LEU A 108 1.74 -3.28 -11.25
CA LEU A 108 1.19 -2.07 -10.62
C LEU A 108 1.96 -0.82 -11.04
N LYS A 109 3.29 -0.94 -11.21
CA LYS A 109 4.15 0.15 -11.69
C LYS A 109 3.65 0.71 -13.02
N ASN A 110 3.22 -0.15 -13.95
CA ASN A 110 2.74 0.28 -15.26
C ASN A 110 1.50 1.20 -15.15
N ALA A 111 0.52 0.86 -14.31
CA ALA A 111 -0.66 1.70 -14.07
C ALA A 111 -0.28 3.02 -13.35
N ILE A 112 0.65 2.95 -12.40
CA ILE A 112 1.14 4.12 -11.66
C ILE A 112 1.86 5.08 -12.61
N ASP A 113 2.76 4.60 -13.45
CA ASP A 113 3.53 5.43 -14.39
C ASP A 113 2.64 6.09 -15.45
N LYS A 114 1.53 5.46 -15.83
CA LYS A 114 0.51 6.02 -16.72
C LYS A 114 -0.49 6.95 -16.02
N TYR A 115 -0.38 7.10 -14.70
CA TYR A 115 -1.39 7.79 -13.88
C TYR A 115 -2.80 7.23 -14.09
N ASP A 116 -2.91 5.90 -14.28
CA ASP A 116 -4.19 5.23 -14.53
C ASP A 116 -4.70 4.48 -13.30
N PHE A 117 -4.77 5.21 -12.21
CA PHE A 117 -5.24 4.71 -10.93
C PHE A 117 -5.97 5.78 -10.11
N VAL A 118 -6.72 5.31 -9.11
CA VAL A 118 -7.22 6.11 -8.00
C VAL A 118 -6.75 5.45 -6.70
N PHE A 119 -6.40 6.27 -5.71
CA PHE A 119 -6.05 5.79 -4.40
C PHE A 119 -7.00 6.38 -3.35
N THR A 120 -7.73 5.52 -2.66
CA THR A 120 -8.67 5.85 -1.58
C THR A 120 -8.30 5.12 -0.28
N ASN A 121 -8.94 5.51 0.80
CA ASN A 121 -8.93 4.78 2.05
C ASN A 121 -10.33 4.19 2.32
N TYR A 122 -10.39 3.07 3.03
CA TYR A 122 -11.66 2.45 3.43
C TYR A 122 -12.30 3.20 4.60
N ILE A 123 -11.44 3.76 5.47
CA ILE A 123 -11.79 4.67 6.55
C ILE A 123 -11.01 5.95 6.33
N TYR A 124 -11.65 7.09 6.44
CA TYR A 124 -11.09 8.37 6.02
C TYR A 124 -10.24 9.06 7.08
N TYR A 125 -10.51 8.79 8.37
CA TYR A 125 -9.78 9.43 9.46
C TYR A 125 -8.36 8.90 9.61
N SER A 126 -7.40 9.80 9.79
CA SER A 126 -6.00 9.45 9.97
C SER A 126 -5.71 8.98 11.39
N SER A 127 -4.81 8.01 11.51
CA SER A 127 -4.28 7.56 12.80
C SER A 127 -2.98 6.79 12.61
N THR A 128 -2.16 6.70 13.67
CA THR A 128 -0.95 5.90 13.63
C THR A 128 -1.24 4.39 13.64
N SER A 129 -2.40 4.02 14.21
CA SER A 129 -2.91 2.64 14.17
C SER A 129 -4.43 2.60 14.10
N PHE A 130 -4.99 1.55 13.49
CA PHE A 130 -6.44 1.36 13.42
C PHE A 130 -7.11 1.36 14.81
N SER A 131 -6.43 0.83 15.83
CA SER A 131 -6.96 0.78 17.21
C SER A 131 -7.21 2.14 17.82
N GLU A 132 -6.53 3.19 17.37
CA GLU A 132 -6.73 4.55 17.87
C GLU A 132 -8.05 5.16 17.42
N ILE A 133 -8.51 4.83 16.21
CA ILE A 133 -9.78 5.31 15.66
C ILE A 133 -10.93 4.31 15.84
N ASN A 134 -10.63 3.04 16.16
CA ASN A 134 -11.65 2.03 16.41
C ASN A 134 -12.23 2.16 17.84
N LYS A 135 -12.79 3.32 18.13
CA LYS A 135 -13.45 3.65 19.39
C LYS A 135 -14.96 3.66 19.19
N ASN A 136 -15.73 3.31 20.24
CA ASN A 136 -17.19 3.30 20.19
C ASN A 136 -17.79 4.61 19.67
N GLU A 137 -17.17 5.75 20.02
CA GLU A 137 -17.62 7.09 19.63
C GLU A 137 -17.51 7.35 18.12
N LEU A 138 -16.59 6.66 17.42
CA LEU A 138 -16.38 6.80 15.98
C LEU A 138 -17.05 5.69 15.16
N THR A 139 -17.69 4.71 15.79
CA THR A 139 -18.25 3.54 15.09
C THR A 139 -19.20 3.95 13.96
N ASN A 140 -20.13 4.87 14.21
CA ASN A 140 -21.07 5.32 13.18
C ASN A 140 -20.36 6.08 12.04
N ALA A 141 -19.40 6.93 12.39
CA ALA A 141 -18.63 7.67 11.40
C ALA A 141 -17.77 6.74 10.52
N ILE A 142 -17.22 5.68 11.09
CA ILE A 142 -16.50 4.63 10.34
C ILE A 142 -17.45 3.89 9.40
N GLN A 143 -18.65 3.52 9.84
CA GLN A 143 -19.64 2.86 8.99
C GLN A 143 -20.08 3.76 7.83
N GLU A 144 -20.24 5.06 8.08
CA GLU A 144 -20.52 6.03 7.03
C GLU A 144 -19.37 6.12 6.02
N ASN A 145 -18.10 6.16 6.46
CA ASN A 145 -16.94 6.15 5.56
C ASN A 145 -16.92 4.89 4.69
N ILE A 146 -17.21 3.72 5.28
CA ILE A 146 -17.30 2.46 4.54
C ILE A 146 -18.36 2.56 3.44
N SER A 147 -19.58 3.02 3.80
CA SER A 147 -20.65 3.23 2.82
C SER A 147 -20.24 4.17 1.70
N GLN A 148 -19.63 5.30 2.04
CA GLN A 148 -19.15 6.28 1.07
C GLN A 148 -18.03 5.74 0.17
N THR A 149 -17.18 4.85 0.69
CA THR A 149 -16.15 4.17 -0.12
C THR A 149 -16.80 3.21 -1.12
N LEU A 150 -17.84 2.48 -0.73
CA LEU A 150 -18.60 1.62 -1.64
C LEU A 150 -19.32 2.45 -2.71
N ASP A 151 -19.91 3.59 -2.34
CA ASP A 151 -20.51 4.54 -3.30
C ASP A 151 -19.44 5.03 -4.31
N LEU A 152 -18.25 5.40 -3.83
CA LEU A 152 -17.13 5.81 -4.69
C LEU A 152 -16.72 4.72 -5.68
N ILE A 153 -16.56 3.48 -5.21
CA ILE A 153 -16.21 2.32 -6.05
C ILE A 153 -17.22 2.16 -7.21
N ASN A 154 -18.50 2.31 -6.90
CA ASN A 154 -19.55 2.23 -7.94
C ASN A 154 -19.52 3.41 -8.90
N LEU A 155 -19.27 4.62 -8.40
CA LEU A 155 -19.21 5.85 -9.21
C LEU A 155 -18.03 5.86 -10.17
N ILE A 156 -16.82 5.49 -9.68
CA ILE A 156 -15.62 5.53 -10.53
C ILE A 156 -15.46 4.29 -11.39
N ASN A 157 -16.14 3.19 -11.05
CA ASN A 157 -16.17 1.93 -11.80
C ASN A 157 -14.75 1.44 -12.22
N PRO A 158 -13.86 1.15 -11.28
CA PRO A 158 -12.49 0.71 -11.59
C PRO A 158 -12.51 -0.66 -12.25
N LYS A 159 -11.55 -0.95 -13.14
CA LYS A 159 -11.39 -2.29 -13.68
C LYS A 159 -10.94 -3.30 -12.62
N HIS A 160 -9.99 -2.89 -11.79
CA HIS A 160 -9.38 -3.74 -10.78
C HIS A 160 -9.30 -3.02 -9.45
N ILE A 161 -9.47 -3.78 -8.36
CA ILE A 161 -9.40 -3.24 -7.00
C ILE A 161 -8.29 -3.96 -6.24
N ILE A 162 -7.30 -3.21 -5.80
CA ILE A 162 -6.16 -3.70 -5.03
C ILE A 162 -6.23 -3.15 -3.61
N VAL A 163 -6.32 -4.04 -2.63
CA VAL A 163 -6.34 -3.70 -1.20
C VAL A 163 -4.94 -3.82 -0.63
N LEU A 164 -4.50 -2.80 0.11
CA LEU A 164 -3.19 -2.77 0.73
C LEU A 164 -3.20 -3.47 2.10
N GLY A 165 -2.52 -4.59 2.18
CA GLY A 165 -2.43 -5.44 3.36
C GLY A 165 -3.19 -6.75 3.20
N THR A 166 -2.46 -7.88 3.19
CA THR A 166 -3.02 -9.23 3.10
C THR A 166 -3.59 -9.76 4.42
N GLY A 167 -3.34 -9.07 5.54
CA GLY A 167 -3.89 -9.36 6.85
C GLY A 167 -4.95 -8.33 7.22
N THR A 168 -4.53 -7.29 7.94
CA THR A 168 -5.44 -6.25 8.46
C THR A 168 -6.18 -5.46 7.38
N GLY A 169 -5.66 -5.38 6.15
CA GLY A 169 -6.34 -4.73 5.04
C GLY A 169 -7.50 -5.58 4.52
N ILE A 170 -7.19 -6.60 3.71
CA ILE A 170 -8.22 -7.35 3.00
C ILE A 170 -9.16 -8.10 3.94
N ASP A 171 -8.69 -8.63 5.09
CA ASP A 171 -9.55 -9.36 6.04
C ASP A 171 -10.59 -8.47 6.71
N LYS A 172 -10.38 -7.14 6.73
CA LYS A 172 -11.37 -6.18 7.26
C LYS A 172 -12.28 -5.60 6.19
N ILE A 173 -11.81 -5.55 4.95
CA ILE A 173 -12.48 -4.89 3.84
C ILE A 173 -13.37 -5.86 3.06
N SER A 174 -12.97 -7.12 2.94
CA SER A 174 -13.63 -8.10 2.07
C SER A 174 -14.13 -9.34 2.80
N LYS A 175 -14.96 -10.11 2.11
CA LYS A 175 -15.49 -11.40 2.55
C LYS A 175 -14.94 -12.51 1.65
N SER A 176 -15.14 -13.76 2.06
CA SER A 176 -14.82 -14.96 1.25
C SER A 176 -13.36 -15.00 0.77
N ASN A 177 -12.42 -14.66 1.67
CA ASN A 177 -11.02 -14.53 1.32
C ASN A 177 -10.36 -15.88 0.95
N LYS A 178 -9.79 -15.98 -0.24
CA LYS A 178 -9.01 -17.12 -0.75
C LYS A 178 -7.57 -16.67 -0.96
N VAL A 179 -6.61 -17.34 -0.33
CA VAL A 179 -5.18 -17.10 -0.58
C VAL A 179 -4.82 -17.68 -1.94
N LEU A 180 -4.35 -16.85 -2.86
CA LEU A 180 -3.86 -17.26 -4.17
C LEU A 180 -2.36 -17.53 -4.17
N ILE A 181 -1.60 -16.73 -3.44
CA ILE A 181 -0.17 -16.93 -3.27
C ILE A 181 0.17 -16.91 -1.78
N GLN A 182 0.67 -18.03 -1.28
CA GLN A 182 1.28 -18.11 0.04
C GLN A 182 2.79 -17.93 -0.11
N GLY A 183 3.35 -16.92 0.52
CA GLY A 183 4.80 -16.76 0.65
C GLY A 183 5.33 -17.44 1.91
N PHE A 184 6.62 -17.33 2.13
CA PHE A 184 7.35 -17.97 3.23
C PHE A 184 6.74 -17.74 4.61
N LYS A 185 6.48 -16.47 4.93
CA LYS A 185 6.00 -16.05 6.27
C LYS A 185 4.68 -15.30 6.23
N LYS A 186 4.16 -15.02 5.03
CA LYS A 186 2.98 -14.16 4.86
C LYS A 186 2.21 -14.53 3.60
N ARG A 187 0.94 -14.18 3.59
CA ARG A 187 0.14 -14.22 2.37
C ARG A 187 0.62 -13.13 1.42
N LEU A 188 0.79 -13.44 0.15
CA LEU A 188 1.28 -12.50 -0.87
C LEU A 188 0.18 -12.00 -1.78
N LEU A 189 -0.77 -12.84 -2.11
CA LEU A 189 -1.94 -12.45 -2.87
C LEU A 189 -3.17 -13.14 -2.31
N VAL A 190 -4.18 -12.35 -2.00
CA VAL A 190 -5.46 -12.84 -1.46
C VAL A 190 -6.57 -12.28 -2.32
N GLN A 191 -7.41 -13.15 -2.85
CA GLN A 191 -8.65 -12.77 -3.52
C GLN A 191 -9.76 -12.69 -2.48
N GLY A 192 -10.59 -11.66 -2.55
CA GLY A 192 -11.77 -11.50 -1.72
C GLY A 192 -12.92 -10.89 -2.52
N GLU A 193 -14.04 -10.67 -1.85
CA GLU A 193 -15.21 -10.03 -2.41
C GLU A 193 -15.58 -8.78 -1.59
N LEU A 194 -15.82 -7.67 -2.26
CA LEU A 194 -16.30 -6.43 -1.68
C LEU A 194 -17.51 -5.93 -2.46
N ASN A 195 -18.69 -6.02 -1.84
CA ASN A 195 -19.95 -5.58 -2.44
C ASN A 195 -20.20 -6.14 -3.86
N GLY A 196 -19.99 -7.45 -4.04
CA GLY A 196 -20.17 -8.15 -5.31
C GLY A 196 -19.03 -7.96 -6.32
N LYS A 197 -17.99 -7.20 -5.99
CA LYS A 197 -16.80 -7.02 -6.82
C LYS A 197 -15.63 -7.85 -6.29
N ILE A 198 -14.87 -8.45 -7.19
CA ILE A 198 -13.63 -9.14 -6.83
C ILE A 198 -12.56 -8.11 -6.48
N VAL A 199 -11.87 -8.34 -5.37
CA VAL A 199 -10.76 -7.52 -4.89
C VAL A 199 -9.54 -8.37 -4.59
N TYR A 200 -8.35 -7.79 -4.72
CA TYR A 200 -7.10 -8.50 -4.48
C TYR A 200 -6.28 -7.79 -3.40
N GLY A 201 -5.96 -8.50 -2.33
CA GLY A 201 -5.08 -8.00 -1.28
C GLY A 201 -3.63 -8.35 -1.57
N ILE A 202 -2.75 -7.36 -1.49
CA ILE A 202 -1.29 -7.53 -1.55
C ILE A 202 -0.68 -7.17 -0.21
N PRO A 203 0.55 -7.60 0.12
CA PRO A 203 1.22 -7.15 1.34
C PRO A 203 1.28 -5.62 1.38
N HIS A 204 1.15 -5.06 2.58
CA HIS A 204 1.22 -3.60 2.70
C HIS A 204 2.57 -3.10 2.16
N PRO A 205 2.56 -2.18 1.16
CA PRO A 205 3.76 -1.87 0.39
C PRO A 205 4.87 -1.15 1.16
N SER A 206 4.59 -0.70 2.38
CA SER A 206 5.63 -0.15 3.28
C SER A 206 6.56 -1.23 3.85
N TYR A 207 6.17 -2.50 3.75
CA TYR A 207 7.02 -3.62 4.12
C TYR A 207 7.81 -4.13 2.91
N ASN A 208 9.05 -4.55 3.14
CA ASN A 208 9.84 -5.13 2.07
C ASN A 208 9.34 -6.54 1.74
N ASN A 209 9.11 -6.76 0.45
CA ASN A 209 8.97 -8.09 -0.13
C ASN A 209 10.31 -8.47 -0.78
N PHE A 210 10.59 -9.77 -0.87
CA PHE A 210 11.68 -10.24 -1.72
C PHE A 210 11.37 -9.99 -3.19
N PRO A 211 12.37 -9.80 -4.05
CA PRO A 211 12.15 -9.62 -5.50
C PRO A 211 11.27 -10.71 -6.10
N ALA A 212 11.54 -11.99 -5.81
CA ALA A 212 10.74 -13.12 -6.28
C ALA A 212 9.27 -13.08 -5.81
N GLU A 213 8.99 -12.54 -4.61
CA GLU A 213 7.62 -12.32 -4.12
C GLU A 213 6.90 -11.24 -4.95
N ASN A 214 7.59 -10.14 -5.28
CA ASN A 214 7.04 -9.08 -6.13
C ASN A 214 6.78 -9.58 -7.55
N ASP A 215 7.68 -10.39 -8.11
CA ASP A 215 7.54 -10.97 -9.44
C ASP A 215 6.37 -11.95 -9.49
N ALA A 216 6.22 -12.80 -8.48
CA ALA A 216 5.09 -13.72 -8.38
C ALA A 216 3.74 -12.97 -8.26
N ILE A 217 3.67 -11.92 -7.44
CA ILE A 217 2.47 -11.07 -7.35
C ILE A 217 2.18 -10.43 -8.71
N SER A 218 3.19 -9.85 -9.35
CA SER A 218 3.07 -9.16 -10.63
C SER A 218 2.54 -10.09 -11.73
N GLU A 219 3.17 -11.26 -11.89
CA GLU A 219 2.79 -12.22 -12.92
C GLU A 219 1.40 -12.80 -12.67
N THR A 220 1.08 -13.13 -11.42
CA THR A 220 -0.24 -13.66 -11.07
C THR A 220 -1.34 -12.63 -11.32
N LEU A 221 -1.15 -11.38 -10.90
CA LEU A 221 -2.09 -10.30 -11.19
C LEU A 221 -2.28 -10.13 -12.71
N ARG A 222 -1.19 -10.09 -13.48
CA ARG A 222 -1.27 -9.98 -14.94
C ARG A 222 -2.14 -11.09 -15.53
N ARG A 223 -1.88 -12.36 -15.20
CA ARG A 223 -2.66 -13.50 -15.69
C ARG A 223 -4.14 -13.40 -15.34
N ILE A 224 -4.46 -13.07 -14.08
CA ILE A 224 -5.84 -12.87 -13.64
C ILE A 224 -6.53 -11.76 -14.45
N MET A 225 -5.83 -10.65 -14.68
CA MET A 225 -6.37 -9.50 -15.41
C MET A 225 -6.53 -9.78 -16.92
N ASP A 226 -5.74 -10.72 -17.44
CA ASP A 226 -5.87 -11.25 -18.81
C ASP A 226 -7.01 -12.31 -18.92
N GLY A 227 -7.68 -12.65 -17.79
CA GLY A 227 -8.80 -13.58 -17.73
C GLY A 227 -8.44 -15.03 -17.42
N ASP A 228 -7.18 -15.30 -17.07
CA ASP A 228 -6.74 -16.65 -16.71
C ASP A 228 -7.31 -17.08 -15.35
N VAL A 229 -7.65 -18.34 -15.24
CA VAL A 229 -7.91 -18.96 -13.94
C VAL A 229 -6.55 -19.32 -13.31
N VAL A 230 -6.32 -18.81 -12.11
CA VAL A 230 -5.10 -19.11 -11.37
C VAL A 230 -5.42 -19.98 -10.17
N GLU A 231 -4.80 -21.15 -10.13
CA GLU A 231 -4.86 -22.04 -8.96
C GLU A 231 -3.96 -21.50 -7.84
N PRO A 232 -4.39 -21.64 -6.58
CA PRO A 232 -3.56 -21.28 -5.44
C PRO A 232 -2.23 -22.04 -5.42
N PHE A 233 -1.16 -21.33 -5.08
CA PHE A 233 0.15 -21.94 -4.92
C PHE A 233 0.92 -21.31 -3.76
N THR A 234 1.91 -22.06 -3.30
CA THR A 234 2.85 -21.59 -2.30
C THR A 234 4.17 -21.31 -3.02
N LEU A 235 4.72 -20.10 -2.82
CA LEU A 235 6.13 -19.88 -3.09
C LEU A 235 6.88 -20.68 -2.04
N HIS A 236 7.09 -21.95 -2.33
CA HIS A 236 8.03 -22.73 -1.57
C HIS A 236 9.38 -22.02 -1.69
N ASP A 237 10.04 -22.06 -0.58
CA ASP A 237 11.33 -22.72 -0.59
C ASP A 237 11.38 -23.69 -1.71
N SER A 238 11.56 -23.24 -2.94
CA SER A 238 11.95 -24.24 -3.90
C SER A 238 13.18 -24.85 -3.25
N GLU A 239 13.13 -26.16 -3.03
CA GLU A 239 14.36 -26.89 -2.71
C GLU A 239 15.45 -26.49 -3.72
N GLU A 240 15.06 -26.00 -4.87
CA GLU A 240 15.84 -25.32 -5.87
C GLU A 240 16.45 -23.98 -5.42
N ILE A 241 15.77 -23.14 -4.61
CA ILE A 241 16.43 -21.98 -3.98
C ILE A 241 17.28 -22.44 -2.81
N LYS A 242 16.84 -23.43 -2.03
CA LYS A 242 17.69 -24.03 -1.00
C LYS A 242 18.86 -24.79 -1.59
N SER A 243 18.69 -25.54 -2.65
CA SER A 243 19.78 -26.22 -3.33
C SER A 243 20.73 -25.22 -4.00
N LYS A 244 20.22 -24.15 -4.62
CA LYS A 244 21.06 -23.06 -5.16
C LYS A 244 21.76 -22.22 -4.08
N LEU A 245 21.17 -22.09 -2.88
CA LEU A 245 21.80 -21.46 -1.72
C LEU A 245 22.73 -22.45 -0.95
N LEU A 246 22.47 -23.73 -1.03
CA LEU A 246 23.21 -24.79 -0.32
C LEU A 246 24.14 -25.60 -1.25
N GLU A 247 24.02 -25.46 -2.57
CA GLU A 247 25.12 -25.93 -3.42
C GLU A 247 26.33 -25.09 -3.06
N PRO A 248 27.38 -25.70 -2.47
CA PRO A 248 28.64 -25.02 -2.34
C PRO A 248 29.08 -24.73 -3.78
N THR A 249 28.79 -23.49 -4.24
CA THR A 249 29.42 -23.06 -5.47
C THR A 249 30.90 -23.31 -5.23
N SER A 250 31.50 -24.15 -6.03
CA SER A 250 32.93 -24.56 -5.93
C SER A 250 33.90 -23.37 -6.03
N LYS A 251 33.41 -22.15 -5.82
CA LYS A 251 34.09 -20.86 -5.87
C LYS A 251 33.70 -19.90 -4.74
N PHE A 252 32.94 -20.35 -3.71
CA PHE A 252 32.81 -19.57 -2.49
C PHE A 252 34.17 -19.57 -1.80
N ASN A 253 34.90 -18.47 -1.97
CA ASN A 253 36.19 -18.32 -1.30
C ASN A 253 35.92 -17.89 0.15
N SER A 254 35.84 -18.90 1.02
CA SER A 254 35.65 -18.70 2.47
C SER A 254 36.67 -17.75 3.09
N GLU A 255 37.90 -17.70 2.54
CA GLU A 255 38.93 -16.79 3.00
C GLU A 255 38.63 -15.33 2.66
N SER A 256 38.05 -15.03 1.49
CA SER A 256 37.64 -13.67 1.12
C SER A 256 36.46 -13.19 1.97
N PHE A 257 35.57 -14.09 2.32
CA PHE A 257 34.45 -13.82 3.24
C PHE A 257 34.97 -13.52 4.64
N LEU A 258 35.86 -14.35 5.16
CA LEU A 258 36.48 -14.17 6.51
C LEU A 258 37.32 -12.90 6.58
N ARG A 259 38.11 -12.55 5.55
CA ARG A 259 38.91 -11.32 5.53
C ARG A 259 38.03 -10.06 5.55
N ASN A 260 36.88 -10.07 4.86
CA ASN A 260 35.96 -8.95 4.93
C ASN A 260 35.26 -8.86 6.30
N PHE A 261 35.17 -9.98 7.01
CA PHE A 261 34.60 -10.03 8.36
C PHE A 261 35.64 -9.62 9.45
N GLU A 262 36.92 -9.94 9.28
CA GLU A 262 37.99 -9.57 10.22
C GLU A 262 38.27 -8.06 10.26
N ASN A 263 37.98 -7.35 9.17
CA ASN A 263 38.12 -5.89 9.11
C ASN A 263 36.90 -5.12 9.62
N TYR A 264 35.90 -5.84 10.10
CA TYR A 264 34.66 -5.24 10.57
C TYR A 264 34.73 -4.95 12.07
N ASN A 265 34.55 -3.66 12.44
CA ASN A 265 34.47 -3.25 13.84
C ASN A 265 33.00 -3.25 14.31
N PRO A 266 32.58 -4.24 15.13
CA PRO A 266 31.20 -4.37 15.58
C PRO A 266 30.72 -3.26 16.52
N GLU A 267 31.61 -2.43 17.03
CA GLU A 267 31.26 -1.34 17.96
C GLU A 267 30.67 -0.11 17.26
N GLN A 268 30.82 -0.02 15.95
CA GLN A 268 30.40 1.19 15.19
C GLN A 268 28.99 1.15 14.61
N THR A 269 28.28 0.02 14.58
CA THR A 269 26.97 -0.05 13.98
C THR A 269 25.97 -0.89 14.77
N GLU A 270 24.87 -0.27 15.19
CA GLU A 270 23.69 -0.96 15.74
C GLU A 270 22.80 -1.57 14.63
N LYS A 271 23.22 -1.51 13.38
CA LYS A 271 22.40 -1.86 12.21
C LYS A 271 22.80 -3.22 11.64
N TRP A 272 21.83 -3.88 11.01
CA TRP A 272 22.06 -5.03 10.17
C TRP A 272 23.03 -4.71 9.04
N ILE A 273 23.93 -5.65 8.76
CA ILE A 273 24.88 -5.57 7.65
C ILE A 273 24.28 -6.35 6.49
N ASP A 274 24.16 -5.67 5.36
CA ASP A 274 23.76 -6.27 4.12
C ASP A 274 25.01 -6.55 3.28
N ILE A 275 25.32 -7.83 3.05
CA ILE A 275 26.43 -8.25 2.20
C ILE A 275 25.84 -8.71 0.88
N VAL A 276 26.21 -8.02 -0.19
CA VAL A 276 25.76 -8.34 -1.54
C VAL A 276 26.86 -9.13 -2.24
N PHE A 277 26.52 -10.33 -2.68
CA PHE A 277 27.39 -11.16 -3.52
C PHE A 277 26.85 -11.13 -4.96
N LYS A 278 27.76 -10.91 -5.92
CA LYS A 278 27.43 -11.12 -7.33
C LYS A 278 27.70 -12.58 -7.70
N GLY A 279 26.66 -13.30 -8.07
CA GLY A 279 26.75 -14.65 -8.60
C GLY A 279 27.34 -14.69 -10.02
N LEU A 280 27.62 -15.88 -10.51
CA LEU A 280 28.21 -16.10 -11.85
C LEU A 280 27.30 -15.62 -13.01
N ASN A 281 26.00 -15.43 -12.76
CA ASN A 281 25.00 -15.00 -13.74
C ASN A 281 24.55 -13.54 -13.52
N ASN A 282 25.33 -12.70 -12.82
CA ASN A 282 24.96 -11.38 -12.38
C ASN A 282 23.80 -11.34 -11.34
N ASP A 283 23.39 -12.47 -10.80
CA ASP A 283 22.42 -12.52 -9.73
C ASP A 283 23.04 -11.95 -8.44
N GLU A 284 22.30 -11.08 -7.76
CA GLU A 284 22.73 -10.54 -6.47
C GLU A 284 22.17 -11.42 -5.34
N ILE A 285 23.03 -11.99 -4.51
CA ILE A 285 22.65 -12.69 -3.29
C ILE A 285 22.89 -11.74 -2.12
N LEU A 286 21.82 -11.41 -1.41
CA LEU A 286 21.86 -10.56 -0.24
C LEU A 286 21.88 -11.43 1.03
N ILE A 287 22.97 -11.39 1.80
CA ILE A 287 23.03 -11.97 3.14
C ILE A 287 22.95 -10.84 4.16
N ARG A 288 21.96 -10.91 5.03
CA ARG A 288 21.78 -9.95 6.11
C ARG A 288 22.25 -10.56 7.42
N ILE A 289 23.16 -9.89 8.10
CA ILE A 289 23.77 -10.34 9.35
C ILE A 289 23.44 -9.34 10.47
N ASN A 290 23.02 -9.85 11.63
CA ASN A 290 22.96 -9.08 12.86
C ASN A 290 24.18 -9.37 13.71
N PRO A 291 25.17 -8.47 13.78
CA PRO A 291 26.43 -8.73 14.47
C PRO A 291 26.26 -8.90 15.99
N LYS A 292 25.22 -8.30 16.59
CA LYS A 292 24.96 -8.42 18.05
C LYS A 292 24.37 -9.77 18.44
N LYS A 293 23.64 -10.43 17.52
CA LYS A 293 22.91 -11.68 17.83
C LYS A 293 23.60 -12.93 17.30
N LYS A 294 24.63 -12.81 16.47
CA LYS A 294 25.25 -13.93 15.73
C LYS A 294 24.24 -14.77 14.95
N GLU A 295 23.15 -14.14 14.53
CA GLU A 295 22.07 -14.77 13.77
C GLU A 295 22.19 -14.39 12.29
N PHE A 296 22.00 -15.40 11.43
CA PHE A 296 21.90 -15.23 9.99
C PHE A 296 20.42 -15.20 9.62
N GLY A 297 19.99 -14.22 8.90
CA GLY A 297 18.63 -14.07 8.41
C GLY A 297 18.54 -14.25 6.90
#